data_00af019979636466a91466bc6a00f46b
#
_entry.id   00af019979636466a91466bc6a00f46b
#
_cell.length_a   1.000
_cell.length_b   1.000
_cell.length_c   1.000
_cell.angle_alpha   90.00
_cell.angle_beta   90.00
_cell.angle_gamma   90.00
#
_symmetry.space_group_name_H-M   'P 1'
#
loop_
_entity.id
_entity.type
_entity.pdbx_description
1 polymer ?
#
loop_
_entity_poly.entity_id
_entity_poly.type
_entity_poly.pdbx_seq_one_letter_code
_entity_poly.pdbx_strand_id
1 'polypeptide(L)'
;MPRRELVSKMRRHFLLLPAGIGIAAVLESVSVLAQPAGNTRSKIGVIGSGRIGGTIGGLWVKAGHPVFFSSRHPEELKDLVTQLGPLAQAGSVADAIAFGDVIFLAVPYGAMPQIGRDYAGALKGKTVLDAGNASQQRDGDIAKEVERDGIGVTSQKYLPGTHLVRAFNTMSYMIFAREANRPDPRLAIPIAGDDAEAVKVAGQLVRDAGFEPVVVGKLADAARFQRGAPGYGQSVTAAELRKTLSLAP
;
A
#
# COMPACT_ATOMS: atom_id res chain seq x y z
N MET A 1 24.41 -64.49 -54.35
CA MET A 1 23.92 -65.84 -54.83
C MET A 1 23.35 -66.56 -53.65
N PRO A 2 22.31 -67.36 -53.79
CA PRO A 2 21.02 -67.06 -54.40
C PRO A 2 19.81 -67.54 -53.56
N ARG A 3 18.64 -67.10 -54.01
CA ARG A 3 17.45 -67.92 -54.27
C ARG A 3 16.56 -68.23 -53.06
N ARG A 4 15.36 -67.97 -53.11
CA ARG A 4 14.13 -68.24 -53.88
C ARG A 4 13.07 -68.66 -52.90
N GLU A 5 11.94 -68.03 -52.99
CA GLU A 5 10.66 -68.46 -53.53
C GLU A 5 9.96 -69.51 -52.63
N LEU A 6 8.71 -69.55 -52.40
CA LEU A 6 7.53 -69.42 -53.25
C LEU A 6 6.28 -69.43 -52.34
N VAL A 7 5.39 -68.52 -52.57
CA VAL A 7 4.02 -68.75 -53.08
C VAL A 7 3.12 -69.77 -52.35
N SER A 8 1.99 -69.41 -51.85
CA SER A 8 0.73 -69.70 -52.51
C SER A 8 -0.49 -69.75 -51.63
N LYS A 9 -1.46 -68.95 -52.03
CA LYS A 9 -2.90 -69.28 -52.15
C LYS A 9 -3.80 -69.36 -50.89
N MET A 10 -4.58 -68.32 -50.74
CA MET A 10 -5.97 -68.27 -51.15
C MET A 10 -6.99 -69.15 -50.37
N ARG A 11 -7.88 -68.55 -49.72
CA ARG A 11 -9.35 -68.55 -49.93
C ARG A 11 -10.09 -67.93 -48.67
N ARG A 12 -10.77 -66.84 -48.93
CA ARG A 12 -12.19 -66.60 -48.84
C ARG A 12 -12.92 -67.26 -47.63
N HIS A 13 -13.51 -66.49 -46.74
CA HIS A 13 -14.96 -66.27 -46.71
C HIS A 13 -15.34 -65.43 -45.47
N PHE A 14 -16.15 -64.42 -45.73
CA PHE A 14 -17.39 -64.00 -45.07
C PHE A 14 -17.39 -63.42 -43.64
N LEU A 15 -17.75 -62.13 -43.62
CA LEU A 15 -18.83 -61.52 -42.84
C LEU A 15 -18.82 -61.74 -41.33
N LEU A 16 -18.67 -60.66 -40.60
CA LEU A 16 -19.70 -60.03 -39.74
C LEU A 16 -19.09 -58.87 -38.96
N LEU A 17 -19.57 -57.67 -39.24
CA LEU A 17 -19.58 -56.61 -38.27
C LEU A 17 -20.51 -57.03 -37.11
N PRO A 18 -20.23 -56.64 -35.86
CA PRO A 18 -20.78 -55.38 -35.41
C PRO A 18 -20.01 -54.65 -34.30
N ALA A 19 -20.51 -53.52 -34.10
CA ALA A 19 -20.54 -52.77 -32.85
C ALA A 19 -19.29 -51.92 -32.53
N GLY A 20 -19.49 -50.65 -32.82
CA GLY A 20 -18.71 -49.53 -32.34
C GLY A 20 -18.60 -49.49 -30.83
N ILE A 21 -17.41 -49.37 -30.34
CA ILE A 21 -17.16 -48.84 -29.00
C ILE A 21 -16.74 -47.40 -29.19
N GLY A 22 -17.70 -46.53 -29.02
CA GLY A 22 -17.43 -45.09 -28.91
C GLY A 22 -16.58 -44.84 -27.67
N ILE A 23 -15.33 -44.46 -27.86
CA ILE A 23 -14.53 -43.90 -26.80
C ILE A 23 -15.09 -42.47 -26.58
N ALA A 24 -16.00 -42.35 -25.60
CA ALA A 24 -16.37 -41.04 -25.07
C ALA A 24 -15.13 -40.52 -24.36
N ALA A 25 -14.46 -39.56 -24.99
CA ALA A 25 -13.45 -38.73 -24.32
C ALA A 25 -14.19 -37.89 -23.29
N VAL A 26 -14.16 -38.31 -22.03
CA VAL A 26 -14.55 -37.50 -20.89
C VAL A 26 -13.49 -36.41 -20.78
N LEU A 27 -13.82 -35.23 -21.31
CA LEU A 27 -13.11 -34.00 -20.98
C LEU A 27 -13.44 -33.70 -19.51
N GLU A 28 -12.61 -34.19 -18.59
CA GLU A 28 -12.58 -33.69 -17.23
C GLU A 28 -12.19 -32.22 -17.31
N SER A 29 -13.18 -31.35 -17.18
CA SER A 29 -12.97 -29.93 -16.95
C SER A 29 -12.30 -29.80 -15.58
N VAL A 30 -10.96 -29.69 -15.58
CA VAL A 30 -10.21 -29.29 -14.41
C VAL A 30 -10.64 -27.85 -14.12
N SER A 31 -11.62 -27.69 -13.25
CA SER A 31 -11.93 -26.41 -12.62
C SER A 31 -10.67 -26.02 -11.84
N VAL A 32 -9.84 -25.20 -12.46
CA VAL A 32 -8.80 -24.45 -11.74
C VAL A 32 -9.57 -23.56 -10.77
N LEU A 33 -9.74 -24.06 -9.56
CA LEU A 33 -10.16 -23.22 -8.43
C LEU A 33 -9.10 -22.12 -8.36
N ALA A 34 -9.48 -20.92 -8.84
CA ALA A 34 -8.69 -19.73 -8.60
C ALA A 34 -8.49 -19.67 -7.08
N GLN A 35 -7.30 -19.97 -6.61
CA GLN A 35 -6.93 -19.73 -5.23
C GLN A 35 -7.25 -18.26 -4.98
N PRO A 36 -7.95 -17.92 -3.89
CA PRO A 36 -8.12 -16.54 -3.51
C PRO A 36 -6.70 -15.96 -3.48
N ALA A 37 -6.47 -14.86 -4.23
CA ALA A 37 -5.20 -14.18 -4.29
C ALA A 37 -4.75 -13.99 -2.83
N GLY A 38 -3.75 -14.76 -2.42
CA GLY A 38 -3.26 -14.73 -1.06
C GLY A 38 -2.97 -13.27 -0.75
N ASN A 39 -3.51 -12.77 0.34
CA ASN A 39 -3.34 -11.40 0.82
C ASN A 39 -1.84 -11.22 1.13
N THR A 40 -1.04 -11.04 0.06
CA THR A 40 0.41 -10.83 0.17
C THR A 40 0.58 -9.49 0.86
N ARG A 41 1.02 -9.54 2.12
CA ARG A 41 1.28 -8.36 2.91
C ARG A 41 2.30 -7.47 2.19
N SER A 42 1.91 -6.23 1.87
CA SER A 42 2.78 -5.28 1.21
C SER A 42 4.05 -5.05 2.02
N LYS A 43 5.19 -4.98 1.37
CA LYS A 43 6.42 -4.49 1.99
C LYS A 43 6.34 -2.97 2.11
N ILE A 44 6.62 -2.44 3.29
CA ILE A 44 6.47 -1.01 3.55
C ILE A 44 7.84 -0.41 3.90
N GLY A 45 8.27 0.59 3.12
CA GLY A 45 9.42 1.41 3.45
C GLY A 45 8.99 2.67 4.20
N VAL A 46 9.48 2.87 5.42
CA VAL A 46 9.18 4.04 6.25
C VAL A 46 10.34 5.03 6.15
N ILE A 47 10.08 6.20 5.59
CA ILE A 47 11.02 7.31 5.57
C ILE A 47 10.68 8.24 6.73
N GLY A 48 11.56 8.24 7.75
CA GLY A 48 11.35 8.99 8.99
C GLY A 48 10.67 8.17 10.08
N SER A 49 11.45 7.38 10.80
CA SER A 49 11.00 6.48 11.88
C SER A 49 10.92 7.16 13.25
N GLY A 50 10.53 8.44 13.25
CA GLY A 50 10.22 9.18 14.48
C GLY A 50 8.88 8.73 15.08
N ARG A 51 8.24 9.64 15.87
CA ARG A 51 7.01 9.31 16.60
C ARG A 51 5.88 8.80 15.71
N ILE A 52 5.59 9.45 14.58
CA ILE A 52 4.53 9.01 13.65
C ILE A 52 4.97 7.75 12.90
N GLY A 53 6.16 7.78 12.24
CA GLY A 53 6.64 6.66 11.43
C GLY A 53 6.85 5.38 12.24
N GLY A 54 7.43 5.49 13.43
CA GLY A 54 7.60 4.36 14.34
C GLY A 54 6.27 3.78 14.85
N THR A 55 5.30 4.64 15.19
CA THR A 55 3.97 4.19 15.67
C THR A 55 3.19 3.49 14.56
N ILE A 56 2.99 4.13 13.42
CA ILE A 56 2.21 3.55 12.32
C ILE A 56 2.91 2.34 11.70
N GLY A 57 4.23 2.42 11.47
CA GLY A 57 5.02 1.28 11.00
C GLY A 57 4.95 0.10 11.96
N GLY A 58 5.00 0.35 13.27
CA GLY A 58 4.85 -0.68 14.30
C GLY A 58 3.46 -1.34 14.28
N LEU A 59 2.39 -0.60 13.99
CA LEU A 59 1.05 -1.16 13.81
C LEU A 59 0.99 -2.08 12.58
N TRP A 60 1.63 -1.72 11.48
CA TRP A 60 1.72 -2.58 10.30
C TRP A 60 2.55 -3.84 10.54
N VAL A 61 3.66 -3.75 11.30
CA VAL A 61 4.41 -4.95 11.71
C VAL A 61 3.51 -5.90 12.50
N LYS A 62 2.74 -5.39 13.47
CA LYS A 62 1.78 -6.18 14.25
C LYS A 62 0.66 -6.78 13.38
N ALA A 63 0.29 -6.11 12.30
CA ALA A 63 -0.66 -6.62 11.30
C ALA A 63 -0.04 -7.63 10.31
N GLY A 64 1.26 -7.92 10.42
CA GLY A 64 1.97 -8.91 9.61
C GLY A 64 2.64 -8.37 8.36
N HIS A 65 2.76 -7.06 8.19
CA HIS A 65 3.52 -6.46 7.09
C HIS A 65 5.02 -6.48 7.38
N PRO A 66 5.88 -6.85 6.43
CA PRO A 66 7.31 -6.55 6.50
C PRO A 66 7.53 -5.03 6.38
N VAL A 67 8.23 -4.44 7.34
CA VAL A 67 8.46 -2.99 7.41
C VAL A 67 9.95 -2.69 7.54
N PHE A 68 10.43 -1.80 6.68
CA PHE A 68 11.80 -1.28 6.73
C PHE A 68 11.78 0.17 7.23
N PHE A 69 12.31 0.40 8.40
CA PHE A 69 12.40 1.71 9.04
C PHE A 69 13.67 2.45 8.62
N SER A 70 13.57 3.72 8.27
CA SER A 70 14.75 4.51 8.00
C SER A 70 14.81 5.81 8.79
N SER A 71 16.04 6.21 9.11
CA SER A 71 16.37 7.43 9.83
C SER A 71 17.67 8.00 9.28
N ARG A 72 17.97 9.26 9.62
CA ARG A 72 19.29 9.84 9.43
C ARG A 72 20.34 9.19 10.34
N HIS A 73 19.87 8.54 11.41
CA HIS A 73 20.65 7.81 12.41
C HIS A 73 20.06 6.40 12.56
N PRO A 74 20.32 5.48 11.59
CA PRO A 74 19.73 4.14 11.60
C PRO A 74 20.10 3.31 12.82
N GLU A 75 21.29 3.57 13.41
CA GLU A 75 21.79 2.95 14.64
C GLU A 75 20.87 3.14 15.85
N GLU A 76 20.13 4.26 15.91
CA GLU A 76 19.15 4.56 16.96
C GLU A 76 17.85 3.74 16.83
N LEU A 77 17.65 3.05 15.71
CA LEU A 77 16.45 2.25 15.45
C LEU A 77 16.55 0.80 15.94
N LYS A 78 17.71 0.41 16.50
CA LYS A 78 17.96 -0.97 16.95
C LYS A 78 16.92 -1.45 17.95
N ASP A 79 16.61 -0.64 18.95
CA ASP A 79 15.62 -1.01 19.97
C ASP A 79 14.21 -1.13 19.38
N LEU A 80 13.83 -0.25 18.48
CA LEU A 80 12.55 -0.30 17.78
C LEU A 80 12.39 -1.63 17.01
N VAL A 81 13.35 -1.99 16.17
CA VAL A 81 13.25 -3.21 15.37
C VAL A 81 13.35 -4.48 16.22
N THR A 82 14.15 -4.45 17.29
CA THR A 82 14.23 -5.57 18.24
C THR A 82 12.89 -5.83 18.93
N GLN A 83 12.21 -4.77 19.38
CA GLN A 83 10.89 -4.86 20.00
C GLN A 83 9.79 -5.33 19.04
N LEU A 84 9.87 -4.92 17.77
CA LEU A 84 8.87 -5.26 16.75
C LEU A 84 9.06 -6.68 16.18
N GLY A 85 10.26 -7.25 16.29
CA GLY A 85 10.53 -8.62 15.85
C GLY A 85 10.91 -8.77 14.37
N PRO A 86 10.85 -10.00 13.82
CA PRO A 86 11.54 -10.37 12.57
C PRO A 86 10.99 -9.71 11.30
N LEU A 87 9.80 -9.13 11.34
CA LEU A 87 9.23 -8.40 10.21
C LEU A 87 9.71 -6.95 10.14
N ALA A 88 10.41 -6.45 11.16
CA ALA A 88 10.97 -5.11 11.21
C ALA A 88 12.47 -5.12 10.86
N GLN A 89 12.88 -4.21 9.99
CA GLN A 89 14.27 -3.97 9.61
C GLN A 89 14.56 -2.47 9.70
N ALA A 90 15.84 -2.10 9.79
CA ALA A 90 16.24 -0.70 9.79
C ALA A 90 17.49 -0.46 8.94
N GLY A 91 17.60 0.75 8.38
CA GLY A 91 18.75 1.17 7.58
C GLY A 91 18.58 2.57 7.00
N SER A 92 19.20 2.79 5.86
CA SER A 92 19.16 4.08 5.15
C SER A 92 17.80 4.34 4.48
N VAL A 93 17.58 5.59 4.06
CA VAL A 93 16.41 5.97 3.24
C VAL A 93 16.42 5.22 1.92
N ALA A 94 17.58 5.05 1.29
CA ALA A 94 17.72 4.31 0.04
C ALA A 94 17.27 2.85 0.19
N ASP A 95 17.68 2.19 1.28
CA ASP A 95 17.30 0.81 1.58
C ASP A 95 15.78 0.68 1.79
N ALA A 96 15.17 1.62 2.54
CA ALA A 96 13.73 1.64 2.76
C ALA A 96 12.94 1.80 1.45
N ILE A 97 13.40 2.68 0.55
CA ILE A 97 12.78 2.87 -0.77
C ILE A 97 12.94 1.62 -1.64
N ALA A 98 14.11 1.00 -1.65
CA ALA A 98 14.37 -0.22 -2.42
C ALA A 98 13.53 -1.41 -1.91
N PHE A 99 13.35 -1.52 -0.60
CA PHE A 99 12.60 -2.58 0.05
C PHE A 99 11.09 -2.47 -0.17
N GLY A 100 10.52 -1.24 -0.06
CA GLY A 100 9.08 -1.03 0.01
C GLY A 100 8.38 -1.08 -1.35
N ASP A 101 7.30 -1.85 -1.43
CA ASP A 101 6.30 -1.73 -2.50
C ASP A 101 5.51 -0.42 -2.32
N VAL A 102 5.28 -0.06 -1.05
CA VAL A 102 4.65 1.19 -0.62
C VAL A 102 5.61 1.96 0.28
N ILE A 103 5.66 3.27 0.13
CA ILE A 103 6.49 4.16 0.94
C ILE A 103 5.60 4.97 1.89
N PHE A 104 5.95 4.97 3.17
CA PHE A 104 5.33 5.84 4.16
C PHE A 104 6.29 6.98 4.53
N LEU A 105 5.94 8.20 4.15
CA LEU A 105 6.73 9.40 4.38
C LEU A 105 6.24 10.12 5.64
N ALA A 106 7.03 10.06 6.71
CA ALA A 106 6.70 10.61 8.03
C ALA A 106 7.83 11.50 8.58
N VAL A 107 8.30 12.42 7.74
CA VAL A 107 9.37 13.36 8.05
C VAL A 107 8.83 14.78 8.36
N PRO A 108 9.63 15.67 8.96
CA PRO A 108 9.34 17.10 8.94
C PRO A 108 9.10 17.59 7.51
N TYR A 109 8.04 18.37 7.27
CA TYR A 109 7.58 18.70 5.92
C TYR A 109 8.66 19.39 5.07
N GLY A 110 9.47 20.24 5.70
CA GLY A 110 10.60 20.92 5.04
C GLY A 110 11.70 19.99 4.49
N ALA A 111 11.73 18.71 4.89
CA ALA A 111 12.66 17.72 4.34
C ALA A 111 12.18 17.10 3.02
N MET A 112 10.88 17.23 2.70
CA MET A 112 10.26 16.58 1.54
C MET A 112 10.89 17.02 0.20
N PRO A 113 11.17 18.32 -0.06
CA PRO A 113 11.79 18.74 -1.31
C PRO A 113 13.16 18.09 -1.56
N GLN A 114 13.96 17.91 -0.50
CA GLN A 114 15.26 17.26 -0.61
C GLN A 114 15.10 15.76 -0.91
N ILE A 115 14.22 15.07 -0.19
CA ILE A 115 13.91 13.65 -0.43
C ILE A 115 13.44 13.44 -1.87
N GLY A 116 12.54 14.31 -2.35
CA GLY A 116 12.05 14.22 -3.72
C GLY A 116 13.14 14.40 -4.78
N ARG A 117 14.11 15.29 -4.55
CA ARG A 117 15.25 15.45 -5.45
C ARG A 117 16.22 14.28 -5.39
N ASP A 118 16.61 13.86 -4.18
CA ASP A 118 17.64 12.84 -3.99
C ASP A 118 17.19 11.46 -4.45
N TYR A 119 15.89 11.16 -4.33
CA TYR A 119 15.35 9.85 -4.60
C TYR A 119 14.29 9.82 -5.72
N ALA A 120 14.24 10.87 -6.57
CA ALA A 120 13.24 11.00 -7.64
C ALA A 120 13.08 9.73 -8.50
N GLY A 121 14.18 9.16 -8.95
CA GLY A 121 14.19 7.95 -9.79
C GLY A 121 13.68 6.71 -9.05
N ALA A 122 14.07 6.55 -7.79
CA ALA A 122 13.71 5.39 -6.97
C ALA A 122 12.26 5.45 -6.46
N LEU A 123 11.69 6.65 -6.31
CA LEU A 123 10.31 6.88 -5.90
C LEU A 123 9.32 6.85 -7.08
N LYS A 124 9.80 7.01 -8.31
CA LYS A 124 8.93 7.06 -9.49
C LYS A 124 8.06 5.82 -9.62
N GLY A 125 6.74 6.02 -9.77
CA GLY A 125 5.75 4.95 -9.90
C GLY A 125 5.39 4.25 -8.58
N LYS A 126 6.01 4.61 -7.45
CA LYS A 126 5.64 4.03 -6.16
C LYS A 126 4.42 4.71 -5.56
N THR A 127 3.60 3.94 -4.85
CA THR A 127 2.59 4.49 -3.95
C THR A 127 3.27 5.09 -2.73
N VAL A 128 3.02 6.37 -2.47
CA VAL A 128 3.58 7.09 -1.32
C VAL A 128 2.46 7.61 -0.43
N LEU A 129 2.40 7.14 0.82
CA LEU A 129 1.54 7.69 1.85
C LEU A 129 2.29 8.81 2.57
N ASP A 130 1.77 10.02 2.53
CA ASP A 130 2.40 11.20 3.14
C ASP A 130 1.63 11.66 4.39
N ALA A 131 2.29 11.58 5.54
CA ALA A 131 1.80 12.03 6.84
C ALA A 131 2.36 13.41 7.28
N GLY A 132 3.11 14.07 6.43
CA GLY A 132 3.73 15.35 6.74
C GLY A 132 2.72 16.48 6.92
N ASN A 133 3.03 17.43 7.80
CA ASN A 133 2.29 18.69 7.94
C ASN A 133 3.29 19.83 7.95
N ALA A 134 3.03 20.87 7.15
CA ALA A 134 3.79 22.09 7.20
C ALA A 134 3.39 22.95 8.41
N SER A 135 4.35 23.65 8.97
CA SER A 135 4.10 24.68 9.98
C SER A 135 5.01 25.89 9.73
N GLN A 136 4.44 27.08 9.84
CA GLN A 136 5.17 28.33 9.60
C GLN A 136 6.45 28.45 10.43
N GLN A 137 6.37 28.06 11.71
CA GLN A 137 7.50 28.14 12.64
C GLN A 137 8.69 27.23 12.22
N ARG A 138 8.40 26.05 11.64
CA ARG A 138 9.44 25.06 11.31
C ARG A 138 9.86 25.13 9.84
N ASP A 139 8.92 25.37 8.94
CA ASP A 139 9.08 25.14 7.51
C ASP A 139 9.06 26.45 6.69
N GLY A 140 8.80 27.63 7.34
CA GLY A 140 8.95 28.95 6.71
C GLY A 140 8.16 29.11 5.40
N ASP A 141 8.89 29.44 4.31
CA ASP A 141 8.26 29.71 3.02
C ASP A 141 7.56 28.50 2.40
N ILE A 142 7.98 27.29 2.73
CA ILE A 142 7.29 26.06 2.33
C ILE A 142 5.87 26.01 2.95
N ALA A 143 5.73 26.46 4.20
CA ALA A 143 4.41 26.54 4.83
C ALA A 143 3.49 27.56 4.15
N LYS A 144 4.04 28.71 3.72
CA LYS A 144 3.27 29.70 2.93
C LYS A 144 2.84 29.15 1.57
N GLU A 145 3.68 28.34 0.94
CA GLU A 145 3.31 27.65 -0.30
C GLU A 145 2.15 26.67 -0.07
N VAL A 146 2.19 25.88 1.01
CA VAL A 146 1.10 24.99 1.40
C VAL A 146 -0.20 25.73 1.70
N GLU A 147 -0.13 26.88 2.35
CA GLU A 147 -1.29 27.74 2.62
C GLU A 147 -1.94 28.24 1.33
N ARG A 148 -1.14 28.58 0.32
CA ARG A 148 -1.60 29.08 -0.98
C ARG A 148 -2.14 27.97 -1.87
N ASP A 149 -1.43 26.86 -2.00
CA ASP A 149 -1.64 25.86 -3.04
C ASP A 149 -2.36 24.60 -2.51
N GLY A 150 -2.43 24.43 -1.20
CA GLY A 150 -2.93 23.23 -0.53
C GLY A 150 -1.86 22.15 -0.37
N ILE A 151 -1.95 21.40 0.74
CA ILE A 151 -0.88 20.47 1.13
C ILE A 151 -0.71 19.29 0.16
N GLY A 152 -1.81 18.76 -0.39
CA GLY A 152 -1.74 17.62 -1.31
C GLY A 152 -1.03 18.00 -2.63
N VAL A 153 -1.39 19.14 -3.20
CA VAL A 153 -0.81 19.67 -4.43
C VAL A 153 0.68 19.99 -4.23
N THR A 154 1.02 20.63 -3.12
CA THR A 154 2.42 20.96 -2.77
C THR A 154 3.25 19.70 -2.55
N SER A 155 2.72 18.69 -1.86
CA SER A 155 3.42 17.40 -1.68
C SER A 155 3.69 16.71 -3.02
N GLN A 156 2.71 16.67 -3.94
CA GLN A 156 2.91 16.08 -5.27
C GLN A 156 3.94 16.83 -6.10
N LYS A 157 4.00 18.15 -5.99
CA LYS A 157 5.03 18.96 -6.64
C LYS A 157 6.44 18.56 -6.19
N TYR A 158 6.62 18.27 -4.90
CA TYR A 158 7.91 17.84 -4.34
C TYR A 158 8.23 16.35 -4.59
N LEU A 159 7.23 15.53 -4.89
CA LEU A 159 7.38 14.09 -5.14
C LEU A 159 6.84 13.73 -6.54
N PRO A 160 7.41 14.30 -7.61
CA PRO A 160 6.89 14.11 -8.96
C PRO A 160 7.00 12.65 -9.40
N GLY A 161 5.98 12.18 -10.13
CA GLY A 161 5.93 10.81 -10.66
C GLY A 161 5.61 9.72 -9.66
N THR A 162 5.26 10.07 -8.41
CA THR A 162 4.72 9.13 -7.42
C THR A 162 3.19 9.07 -7.50
N HIS A 163 2.60 7.97 -7.05
CA HIS A 163 1.17 7.85 -6.76
C HIS A 163 0.92 8.26 -5.31
N LEU A 164 0.83 9.59 -5.09
CA LEU A 164 0.76 10.17 -3.75
C LEU A 164 -0.64 10.04 -3.14
N VAL A 165 -0.69 9.62 -1.88
CA VAL A 165 -1.90 9.64 -1.04
C VAL A 165 -1.60 10.32 0.27
N ARG A 166 -2.38 11.33 0.63
CA ARG A 166 -2.34 11.95 1.96
C ARG A 166 -3.04 11.04 2.96
N ALA A 167 -2.35 10.70 4.05
CA ALA A 167 -2.89 9.85 5.11
C ALA A 167 -2.11 10.03 6.42
N PHE A 168 -2.73 9.75 7.58
CA PHE A 168 -2.10 9.77 8.92
C PHE A 168 -1.50 11.11 9.34
N ASN A 169 -1.94 12.20 8.76
CA ASN A 169 -1.45 13.55 9.08
C ASN A 169 -2.29 14.30 10.13
N THR A 170 -3.45 13.76 10.52
CA THR A 170 -4.47 14.50 11.27
C THR A 170 -4.37 14.36 12.79
N MET A 171 -3.66 13.36 13.30
CA MET A 171 -3.60 13.06 14.74
C MET A 171 -2.16 12.99 15.25
N SER A 172 -2.01 13.08 16.57
CA SER A 172 -0.75 12.81 17.24
C SER A 172 -0.48 11.29 17.31
N TYR A 173 0.80 10.92 17.41
CA TYR A 173 1.20 9.52 17.57
C TYR A 173 0.58 8.86 18.81
N MET A 174 0.34 9.62 19.88
CA MET A 174 -0.31 9.12 21.12
C MET A 174 -1.76 8.71 20.86
N ILE A 175 -2.49 9.48 20.05
CA ILE A 175 -3.86 9.14 19.66
C ILE A 175 -3.84 7.89 18.78
N PHE A 176 -2.96 7.81 17.77
CA PHE A 176 -2.82 6.61 16.96
C PHE A 176 -2.51 5.38 17.82
N ALA A 177 -1.56 5.47 18.75
CA ALA A 177 -1.19 4.34 19.61
C ALA A 177 -2.36 3.88 20.51
N ARG A 178 -3.16 4.83 21.03
CA ARG A 178 -4.29 4.54 21.93
C ARG A 178 -5.51 4.00 21.19
N GLU A 179 -5.82 4.56 20.03
CA GLU A 179 -7.07 4.29 19.30
C GLU A 179 -6.94 3.16 18.26
N ALA A 180 -5.71 2.68 17.99
CA ALA A 180 -5.51 1.57 17.09
C ALA A 180 -6.25 0.32 17.57
N ASN A 181 -7.00 -0.31 16.67
CA ASN A 181 -7.76 -1.53 16.94
C ASN A 181 -8.81 -1.40 18.07
N ARG A 182 -9.27 -0.18 18.40
CA ARG A 182 -10.41 -0.05 19.30
C ARG A 182 -11.64 -0.76 18.69
N PRO A 183 -12.57 -1.26 19.53
CA PRO A 183 -13.84 -1.81 19.05
C PRO A 183 -14.59 -0.80 18.15
N ASP A 184 -15.40 -1.32 17.22
CA ASP A 184 -16.23 -0.46 16.37
C ASP A 184 -17.17 0.43 17.19
N PRO A 185 -17.38 1.66 16.71
CA PRO A 185 -16.85 2.28 15.51
C PRO A 185 -15.40 2.75 15.66
N ARG A 186 -14.53 2.39 14.69
CA ARG A 186 -13.11 2.74 14.68
C ARG A 186 -12.87 4.23 14.48
N LEU A 187 -11.67 4.67 14.86
CA LEU A 187 -11.19 6.01 14.56
C LEU A 187 -11.06 6.21 13.06
N ALA A 188 -11.65 7.28 12.53
CA ALA A 188 -11.58 7.63 11.12
C ALA A 188 -10.24 8.27 10.73
N ILE A 189 -9.67 7.84 9.61
CA ILE A 189 -8.51 8.46 8.99
C ILE A 189 -8.91 8.99 7.62
N PRO A 190 -8.90 10.32 7.40
CA PRO A 190 -9.14 10.89 6.08
C PRO A 190 -7.97 10.56 5.15
N ILE A 191 -8.30 10.17 3.91
CA ILE A 191 -7.33 9.94 2.85
C ILE A 191 -7.74 10.66 1.57
N ALA A 192 -6.76 11.13 0.81
CA ALA A 192 -6.97 11.79 -0.48
C ALA A 192 -5.82 11.49 -1.44
N GLY A 193 -6.15 11.21 -2.70
CA GLY A 193 -5.18 10.87 -3.74
C GLY A 193 -5.80 10.89 -5.13
N ASP A 194 -4.98 11.04 -6.16
CA ASP A 194 -5.45 11.12 -7.55
C ASP A 194 -5.51 9.77 -8.24
N ASP A 195 -4.66 8.82 -7.83
CA ASP A 195 -4.60 7.47 -8.36
C ASP A 195 -5.50 6.53 -7.55
N ALA A 196 -6.47 5.90 -8.21
CA ALA A 196 -7.49 5.08 -7.56
C ALA A 196 -6.91 3.81 -6.89
N GLU A 197 -5.90 3.19 -7.51
CA GLU A 197 -5.26 2.00 -6.94
C GLU A 197 -4.40 2.37 -5.73
N ALA A 198 -3.67 3.48 -5.77
CA ALA A 198 -2.92 3.98 -4.62
C ALA A 198 -3.85 4.33 -3.45
N VAL A 199 -5.01 4.95 -3.72
CA VAL A 199 -6.04 5.24 -2.69
C VAL A 199 -6.58 3.95 -2.08
N LYS A 200 -6.83 2.92 -2.90
CA LYS A 200 -7.27 1.60 -2.43
C LYS A 200 -6.22 0.93 -1.55
N VAL A 201 -4.95 0.96 -1.96
CA VAL A 201 -3.81 0.45 -1.17
C VAL A 201 -3.70 1.20 0.16
N ALA A 202 -3.76 2.53 0.13
CA ALA A 202 -3.73 3.35 1.35
C ALA A 202 -4.91 3.04 2.28
N GLY A 203 -6.12 2.88 1.74
CA GLY A 203 -7.30 2.48 2.51
C GLY A 203 -7.12 1.14 3.20
N GLN A 204 -6.53 0.15 2.52
CA GLN A 204 -6.22 -1.14 3.13
C GLN A 204 -5.19 -1.01 4.24
N LEU A 205 -4.11 -0.24 4.03
CA LEU A 205 -3.08 -0.01 5.05
C LEU A 205 -3.63 0.77 6.27
N VAL A 206 -4.60 1.65 6.07
CA VAL A 206 -5.33 2.29 7.18
C VAL A 206 -6.10 1.27 8.00
N ARG A 207 -6.81 0.33 7.35
CA ARG A 207 -7.53 -0.76 8.05
C ARG A 207 -6.57 -1.70 8.78
N ASP A 208 -5.49 -2.07 8.14
CA ASP A 208 -4.47 -2.96 8.72
C ASP A 208 -3.77 -2.32 9.94
N ALA A 209 -3.65 -0.99 9.96
CA ALA A 209 -3.20 -0.24 11.13
C ALA A 209 -4.27 -0.11 12.25
N GLY A 210 -5.49 -0.63 12.03
CA GLY A 210 -6.55 -0.67 13.02
C GLY A 210 -7.52 0.52 13.01
N PHE A 211 -7.63 1.22 11.89
CA PHE A 211 -8.47 2.42 11.73
C PHE A 211 -9.50 2.26 10.61
N GLU A 212 -10.39 3.25 10.45
CA GLU A 212 -11.36 3.28 9.35
C GLU A 212 -11.00 4.37 8.33
N PRO A 213 -10.70 4.03 7.07
CA PRO A 213 -10.38 5.04 6.06
C PRO A 213 -11.63 5.78 5.58
N VAL A 214 -11.52 7.10 5.44
CA VAL A 214 -12.52 7.94 4.79
C VAL A 214 -11.89 8.60 3.57
N VAL A 215 -12.27 8.15 2.38
CA VAL A 215 -11.82 8.80 1.14
C VAL A 215 -12.51 10.16 1.03
N VAL A 216 -11.71 11.23 1.05
CA VAL A 216 -12.19 12.61 0.97
C VAL A 216 -12.29 13.08 -0.48
N GLY A 217 -11.42 12.57 -1.35
CA GLY A 217 -11.39 12.91 -2.75
C GLY A 217 -9.98 12.87 -3.33
N LYS A 218 -9.71 13.80 -4.25
CA LYS A 218 -8.42 13.95 -4.91
C LYS A 218 -7.39 14.63 -4.01
N LEU A 219 -6.12 14.70 -4.44
CA LEU A 219 -5.05 15.35 -3.66
C LEU A 219 -5.39 16.80 -3.28
N ALA A 220 -6.04 17.55 -4.15
CA ALA A 220 -6.50 18.90 -3.85
C ALA A 220 -7.46 18.95 -2.65
N ASP A 221 -8.28 17.91 -2.47
CA ASP A 221 -9.24 17.82 -1.36
C ASP A 221 -8.55 17.56 -0.01
N ALA A 222 -7.25 17.21 0.01
CA ALA A 222 -6.47 17.09 1.23
C ALA A 222 -6.39 18.42 2.03
N ALA A 223 -6.62 19.55 1.39
CA ALA A 223 -6.76 20.84 2.04
C ALA A 223 -7.86 20.84 3.11
N ARG A 224 -8.89 19.99 2.98
CA ARG A 224 -10.03 19.88 3.91
C ARG A 224 -9.66 19.22 5.25
N PHE A 225 -8.50 18.53 5.30
CA PHE A 225 -7.97 17.88 6.51
C PHE A 225 -6.47 18.18 6.75
N GLN A 226 -5.94 19.22 6.11
CA GLN A 226 -4.63 19.75 6.47
C GLN A 226 -4.69 20.48 7.82
N ARG A 227 -3.55 20.82 8.40
CA ARG A 227 -3.47 21.56 9.68
C ARG A 227 -4.33 22.83 9.62
N GLY A 228 -5.19 23.01 10.62
CA GLY A 228 -6.12 24.14 10.71
C GLY A 228 -7.45 23.98 9.96
N ALA A 229 -7.60 22.95 9.13
CA ALA A 229 -8.84 22.66 8.43
C ALA A 229 -9.84 21.86 9.30
N PRO A 230 -11.15 21.84 8.96
CA PRO A 230 -12.18 21.16 9.73
C PRO A 230 -11.94 19.68 10.00
N GLY A 231 -11.30 18.95 9.06
CA GLY A 231 -10.97 17.53 9.20
C GLY A 231 -9.70 17.24 10.00
N TYR A 232 -8.98 18.26 10.46
CA TYR A 232 -7.75 18.07 11.23
C TYR A 232 -8.03 17.93 12.73
N GLY A 233 -7.35 16.99 13.39
CA GLY A 233 -7.45 16.81 14.84
C GLY A 233 -8.77 16.18 15.32
N GLN A 234 -9.57 15.65 14.41
CA GLN A 234 -10.88 15.06 14.71
C GLN A 234 -10.74 13.59 15.12
N SER A 235 -10.83 13.30 16.44
CA SER A 235 -10.84 11.93 16.96
C SER A 235 -12.26 11.35 16.93
N VAL A 236 -12.80 11.15 15.73
CA VAL A 236 -14.20 10.82 15.46
C VAL A 236 -14.35 9.54 14.64
N THR A 237 -15.58 9.06 14.48
CA THR A 237 -15.95 7.94 13.61
C THR A 237 -16.01 8.37 12.14
N ALA A 238 -16.07 7.39 11.23
CA ALA A 238 -16.20 7.67 9.79
C ALA A 238 -17.49 8.46 9.47
N ALA A 239 -18.60 8.15 10.12
CA ALA A 239 -19.87 8.85 9.91
C ALA A 239 -19.76 10.33 10.33
N GLU A 240 -19.18 10.59 11.49
CA GLU A 240 -18.97 11.96 12.00
C GLU A 240 -18.00 12.74 11.12
N LEU A 241 -16.90 12.12 10.69
CA LEU A 241 -15.93 12.76 9.80
C LEU A 241 -16.56 13.10 8.45
N ARG A 242 -17.33 12.17 7.85
CA ARG A 242 -18.09 12.44 6.61
C ARG A 242 -19.02 13.64 6.77
N LYS A 243 -19.76 13.71 7.89
CA LYS A 243 -20.62 14.86 8.20
C LYS A 243 -19.82 16.16 8.30
N THR A 244 -18.72 16.16 9.07
CA THR A 244 -17.83 17.33 9.24
C THR A 244 -17.29 17.84 7.90
N LEU A 245 -16.96 16.91 7.01
CA LEU A 245 -16.42 17.21 5.68
C LEU A 245 -17.51 17.32 4.58
N SER A 246 -18.80 17.28 4.92
CA SER A 246 -19.91 17.33 3.95
C SER A 246 -19.71 16.37 2.78
N LEU A 247 -19.29 15.12 3.09
CA LEU A 247 -19.17 14.03 2.13
C LEU A 247 -20.48 13.25 2.07
N ALA A 248 -20.74 12.62 0.93
CA ALA A 248 -21.85 11.67 0.80
C ALA A 248 -21.73 10.54 1.85
N PRO A 249 -22.86 9.99 2.32
CA PRO A 249 -22.90 8.90 3.28
C PRO A 249 -22.11 7.68 2.86
#